data_d4135e54e6625ad6da8b402344d4528d
#
_entry.id   d4135e54e6625ad6da8b402344d4528d
#
_cell.length_a   1.000
_cell.length_b   1.000
_cell.length_c   1.000
_cell.angle_alpha   90.00
_cell.angle_beta   90.00
_cell.angle_gamma   90.00
#
_symmetry.space_group_name_H-M   'P 1'
#
loop_
_entity.id
_entity.type
_entity.pdbx_description
1 polymer ?
#
loop_
_entity_poly.entity_id
_entity_poly.type
_entity_poly.pdbx_seq_one_letter_code
_entity_poly.pdbx_strand_id
1 'polypeptide(L)'
;MKETEQPWLQWLKGRQNSGYEKMILFINKKVVPFDLHILKYLKGSFVPEHTDYEPGYRHYRLNIILRHPLEGGKFVCQGPIITSRWVNLFRSDRPHSVSKIRDGSRYVFSIGVCIPRLKG
;
A
#
# COMPACT_ATOMS: atom_id res chain seq x y z
N MET A 1 -16.45 -6.32 19.29
CA MET A 1 -15.26 -5.50 19.13
C MET A 1 -15.66 -4.07 18.84
N LYS A 2 -15.00 -3.15 19.44
CA LYS A 2 -15.26 -1.73 19.16
C LYS A 2 -14.72 -1.39 17.79
N GLU A 3 -15.46 -0.59 17.05
CA GLU A 3 -15.09 -0.21 15.71
C GLU A 3 -13.75 0.52 15.64
N THR A 4 -13.39 1.22 16.70
CA THR A 4 -12.15 1.97 16.77
C THR A 4 -10.92 1.12 17.06
N GLU A 5 -11.11 -0.12 17.47
CA GLU A 5 -9.99 -0.99 17.77
C GLU A 5 -9.40 -1.56 16.49
N GLN A 6 -8.09 -1.49 16.38
CA GLN A 6 -7.36 -2.06 15.26
C GLN A 6 -6.93 -3.48 15.62
N PRO A 7 -7.26 -4.46 14.78
CA PRO A 7 -6.80 -5.84 15.02
C PRO A 7 -5.34 -5.96 14.61
N TRP A 8 -4.46 -5.59 15.53
CA TRP A 8 -3.02 -5.63 15.29
C TRP A 8 -2.52 -7.03 14.98
N LEU A 9 -1.56 -7.12 14.06
CA LEU A 9 -0.90 -8.36 13.69
C LEU A 9 -1.84 -9.43 13.15
N GLN A 10 -2.97 -9.02 12.59
CA GLN A 10 -3.90 -9.91 11.91
C GLN A 10 -4.00 -9.53 10.44
N TRP A 11 -4.29 -10.53 9.60
CA TRP A 11 -4.51 -10.26 8.19
C TRP A 11 -5.91 -9.72 7.97
N LEU A 12 -5.99 -8.57 7.30
CA LEU A 12 -7.25 -7.91 6.98
C LEU A 12 -7.41 -7.81 5.48
N LYS A 13 -8.66 -7.72 5.03
CA LYS A 13 -8.93 -7.48 3.61
C LYS A 13 -8.42 -6.11 3.21
N GLY A 14 -7.90 -6.00 2.01
CA GLY A 14 -7.50 -4.73 1.45
C GLY A 14 -8.69 -3.82 1.16
N ARG A 15 -8.41 -2.53 0.99
CA ARG A 15 -9.45 -1.52 0.88
C ARG A 15 -10.37 -1.70 -0.34
N GLN A 16 -9.83 -2.19 -1.44
CA GLN A 16 -10.58 -2.35 -2.68
C GLN A 16 -11.35 -3.67 -2.77
N ASN A 17 -11.33 -4.46 -1.69
CA ASN A 17 -12.00 -5.75 -1.65
C ASN A 17 -11.65 -6.63 -2.86
N SER A 18 -10.41 -6.62 -3.27
CA SER A 18 -9.92 -7.28 -4.49
C SER A 18 -9.02 -8.48 -4.20
N GLY A 19 -9.11 -9.02 -3.01
CA GLY A 19 -8.46 -10.29 -2.65
C GLY A 19 -7.11 -10.17 -1.98
N TYR A 20 -6.47 -9.00 -1.97
CA TYR A 20 -5.24 -8.88 -1.22
C TYR A 20 -5.53 -8.62 0.26
N GLU A 21 -4.57 -8.95 1.10
CA GLU A 21 -4.68 -8.78 2.54
C GLU A 21 -3.57 -7.90 3.07
N LYS A 22 -3.81 -7.25 4.19
CA LYS A 22 -2.81 -6.41 4.84
C LYS A 22 -2.76 -6.71 6.33
N MET A 23 -1.57 -6.62 6.88
CA MET A 23 -1.36 -6.69 8.32
C MET A 23 -0.87 -5.33 8.78
N ILE A 24 -1.61 -4.71 9.68
CA ILE A 24 -1.26 -3.42 10.21
C ILE A 24 -0.23 -3.61 11.31
N LEU A 25 0.97 -3.06 11.10
CA LEU A 25 2.03 -3.14 12.11
C LEU A 25 2.01 -1.93 13.01
N PHE A 26 1.65 -0.77 12.46
CA PHE A 26 1.62 0.46 13.23
C PHE A 26 0.85 1.54 12.50
N ILE A 27 0.08 2.34 13.23
CA ILE A 27 -0.61 3.51 12.70
C ILE A 27 -0.44 4.65 13.69
N ASN A 28 -0.02 5.82 13.20
CA ASN A 28 0.03 7.04 13.96
C ASN A 28 -0.71 8.12 13.17
N LYS A 29 -1.73 8.71 13.78
CA LYS A 29 -2.54 9.75 13.11
C LYS A 29 -2.30 11.14 13.69
N LYS A 30 -1.29 11.30 14.53
CA LYS A 30 -0.98 12.60 15.11
C LYS A 30 -0.16 13.43 14.13
N VAL A 31 0.47 14.47 14.54
CA VAL A 31 1.17 15.50 13.76
C VAL A 31 1.52 15.14 12.31
N VAL A 32 2.24 14.01 12.11
CA VAL A 32 2.54 13.48 10.78
C VAL A 32 2.01 12.05 10.74
N PRO A 33 0.81 11.86 10.18
CA PRO A 33 0.23 10.51 10.10
C PRO A 33 1.13 9.57 9.29
N PHE A 34 1.38 8.39 9.84
CA PHE A 34 2.11 7.36 9.11
C PHE A 34 1.60 5.98 9.51
N ASP A 35 1.90 5.00 8.68
CA ASP A 35 1.48 3.63 8.92
C ASP A 35 2.54 2.66 8.41
N LEU A 36 2.53 1.47 8.99
CA LEU A 36 3.36 0.36 8.55
C LEU A 36 2.45 -0.84 8.32
N HIS A 37 2.61 -1.47 7.15
CA HIS A 37 1.80 -2.64 6.76
C HIS A 37 2.67 -3.72 6.16
N ILE A 38 2.18 -4.95 6.25
CA ILE A 38 2.64 -6.02 5.37
C ILE A 38 1.46 -6.34 4.46
N LEU A 39 1.69 -6.30 3.17
CA LEU A 39 0.68 -6.59 2.15
C LEU A 39 0.94 -7.99 1.61
N LYS A 40 -0.10 -8.78 1.53
CA LYS A 40 -0.04 -10.14 1.02
C LYS A 40 -0.97 -10.26 -0.19
N TYR A 41 -0.38 -10.63 -1.33
CA TYR A 41 -1.12 -10.83 -2.57
C TYR A 41 -1.02 -12.29 -2.95
N LEU A 42 -2.10 -13.01 -2.81
CA LEU A 42 -2.18 -14.40 -3.21
C LEU A 42 -2.68 -14.49 -4.65
N LYS A 43 -2.60 -15.68 -5.23
CA LYS A 43 -3.07 -15.92 -6.60
C LYS A 43 -4.50 -15.43 -6.77
N GLY A 44 -4.72 -14.66 -7.82
CA GLY A 44 -6.03 -14.08 -8.14
C GLY A 44 -6.24 -12.68 -7.57
N SER A 45 -5.40 -12.23 -6.64
CA SER A 45 -5.56 -10.89 -6.07
C SER A 45 -4.98 -9.82 -6.98
N PHE A 46 -5.46 -8.60 -6.83
CA PHE A 46 -5.03 -7.46 -7.62
C PHE A 46 -5.41 -6.17 -6.87
N VAL A 47 -4.90 -5.04 -7.35
CA VAL A 47 -5.31 -3.74 -6.85
C VAL A 47 -5.70 -2.90 -8.06
N PRO A 48 -6.99 -2.58 -8.22
CA PRO A 48 -7.41 -1.72 -9.32
C PRO A 48 -6.80 -0.34 -9.18
N GLU A 49 -6.67 0.38 -10.29
CA GLU A 49 -6.13 1.73 -10.25
C GLU A 49 -6.97 2.61 -9.33
N HIS A 50 -6.31 3.27 -8.42
CA HIS A 50 -6.96 4.14 -7.43
C HIS A 50 -5.97 5.16 -6.89
N THR A 51 -6.47 6.08 -6.09
CA THR A 51 -5.65 7.06 -5.38
C THR A 51 -5.98 7.01 -3.90
N ASP A 52 -4.97 7.24 -3.06
CA ASP A 52 -5.15 7.37 -1.62
C ASP A 52 -5.06 8.86 -1.29
N TYR A 53 -6.11 9.59 -1.60
CA TYR A 53 -6.13 11.02 -1.41
C TYR A 53 -6.57 11.38 0.01
N GLU A 54 -5.82 12.27 0.65
CA GLU A 54 -6.16 12.80 1.97
C GLU A 54 -6.13 14.32 1.90
N PRO A 55 -7.28 15.00 2.11
CA PRO A 55 -7.32 16.47 2.02
C PRO A 55 -6.31 17.12 2.95
N GLY A 56 -5.55 18.08 2.41
CA GLY A 56 -4.56 18.82 3.18
C GLY A 56 -3.22 18.14 3.32
N TYR A 57 -3.04 16.96 2.74
CA TYR A 57 -1.80 16.19 2.85
C TYR A 57 -1.30 15.74 1.49
N ARG A 58 0.02 15.54 1.42
CA ARG A 58 0.65 14.76 0.35
C ARG A 58 0.90 13.38 0.91
N HIS A 59 0.49 12.38 0.19
CA HIS A 59 0.59 11.00 0.65
C HIS A 59 1.72 10.29 -0.08
N TYR A 60 2.73 9.84 0.67
CA TYR A 60 3.89 9.11 0.11
C TYR A 60 3.87 7.69 0.64
N ARG A 61 4.30 6.76 -0.20
CA ARG A 61 4.39 5.37 0.21
C ARG A 61 5.67 4.75 -0.30
N LEU A 62 6.37 4.07 0.61
CA LEU A 62 7.56 3.30 0.30
C LEU A 62 7.18 1.82 0.43
N ASN A 63 7.30 1.09 -0.67
CA ASN A 63 7.05 -0.34 -0.69
C ASN A 63 8.36 -1.09 -0.89
N ILE A 64 8.66 -1.99 0.02
CA ILE A 64 9.81 -2.88 -0.08
C ILE A 64 9.27 -4.26 -0.40
N ILE A 65 9.64 -4.79 -1.57
CA ILE A 65 9.12 -6.07 -2.03
C ILE A 65 9.88 -7.18 -1.30
N LEU A 66 9.15 -7.99 -0.53
CA LEU A 66 9.74 -9.10 0.21
C LEU A 66 9.74 -10.38 -0.63
N ARG A 67 8.75 -10.54 -1.48
CA ARG A 67 8.63 -11.68 -2.35
C ARG A 67 7.92 -11.29 -3.64
N HIS A 68 8.52 -11.63 -4.79
CA HIS A 68 7.89 -11.45 -6.08
C HIS A 68 7.04 -12.65 -6.43
N PRO A 69 5.89 -12.45 -7.09
CA PRO A 69 5.13 -13.57 -7.63
C PRO A 69 5.88 -14.18 -8.81
N LEU A 70 5.50 -15.38 -9.18
CA LEU A 70 6.07 -16.03 -10.35
C LEU A 70 5.54 -15.42 -11.64
N GLU A 71 4.28 -14.98 -11.64
CA GLU A 71 3.65 -14.35 -12.80
C GLU A 71 2.60 -13.34 -12.35
N GLY A 72 2.55 -12.22 -13.02
CA GLY A 72 1.61 -11.14 -12.69
C GLY A 72 2.09 -10.28 -11.54
N GLY A 73 1.17 -9.53 -10.95
CA GLY A 73 1.48 -8.69 -9.78
C GLY A 73 2.39 -7.51 -10.09
N LYS A 74 2.26 -6.95 -11.27
CA LYS A 74 3.06 -5.81 -11.67
C LYS A 74 2.51 -4.52 -11.05
N PHE A 75 3.38 -3.78 -10.37
CA PHE A 75 3.03 -2.48 -9.80
C PHE A 75 3.21 -1.39 -10.84
N VAL A 76 2.20 -0.53 -10.98
CA VAL A 76 2.24 0.61 -11.89
C VAL A 76 1.75 1.83 -11.13
N CYS A 77 2.47 2.93 -11.25
CA CYS A 77 2.06 4.20 -10.66
C CYS A 77 2.42 5.36 -11.56
N GLN A 78 1.72 6.46 -11.39
CA GLN A 78 1.98 7.67 -12.13
C GLN A 78 3.12 8.44 -11.47
N GLY A 79 4.19 8.70 -12.21
CA GLY A 79 5.32 9.50 -11.75
C GLY A 79 6.04 8.93 -10.54
N PRO A 80 6.60 7.72 -10.60
CA PRO A 80 7.30 7.16 -9.45
C PRO A 80 8.54 8.00 -9.10
N ILE A 81 8.83 8.09 -7.80
CA ILE A 81 10.04 8.77 -7.32
C ILE A 81 11.22 7.81 -7.43
N ILE A 82 11.04 6.59 -6.93
CA ILE A 82 12.01 5.51 -7.06
C ILE A 82 11.24 4.28 -7.53
N THR A 83 11.75 3.63 -8.56
CA THR A 83 11.17 2.38 -9.01
C THR A 83 12.30 1.42 -9.32
N SER A 84 12.27 0.25 -8.70
CA SER A 84 13.24 -0.81 -8.90
C SER A 84 12.56 -2.15 -8.66
N ARG A 85 13.29 -3.22 -8.87
CA ARG A 85 12.75 -4.56 -8.65
C ARG A 85 12.28 -4.79 -7.22
N TRP A 86 12.95 -4.16 -6.24
CA TRP A 86 12.67 -4.44 -4.83
C TRP A 86 12.12 -3.28 -4.03
N VAL A 87 12.19 -2.06 -4.58
CA VAL A 87 11.77 -0.87 -3.86
C VAL A 87 11.01 0.07 -4.78
N ASN A 88 9.85 0.53 -4.30
CA ASN A 88 9.08 1.57 -4.99
C ASN A 88 8.77 2.68 -4.00
N LEU A 89 9.13 3.91 -4.35
CA LEU A 89 8.73 5.10 -3.59
C LEU A 89 7.87 5.96 -4.52
N PHE A 90 6.66 6.27 -4.10
CA PHE A 90 5.70 6.95 -4.96
C PHE A 90 4.71 7.78 -4.17
N ARG A 91 4.03 8.67 -4.89
CA ARG A 91 2.91 9.44 -4.34
C ARG A 91 1.65 8.59 -4.43
N SER A 92 1.19 8.06 -3.30
CA SER A 92 0.00 7.22 -3.31
C SER A 92 -1.31 8.01 -3.50
N ASP A 93 -1.22 9.36 -3.44
CA ASP A 93 -2.35 10.21 -3.83
C ASP A 93 -2.46 10.41 -5.34
N ARG A 94 -1.63 9.71 -6.13
CA ARG A 94 -1.71 9.64 -7.58
C ARG A 94 -2.13 8.23 -8.00
N PRO A 95 -2.67 8.06 -9.21
CA PRO A 95 -3.13 6.74 -9.65
C PRO A 95 -2.04 5.67 -9.57
N HIS A 96 -2.37 4.55 -8.96
CA HIS A 96 -1.48 3.39 -8.90
C HIS A 96 -2.30 2.11 -8.84
N SER A 97 -1.67 1.01 -9.25
CA SER A 97 -2.36 -0.28 -9.37
C SER A 97 -1.37 -1.44 -9.28
N VAL A 98 -1.90 -2.63 -9.04
CA VAL A 98 -1.13 -3.89 -9.09
C VAL A 98 -1.92 -4.86 -9.94
N SER A 99 -1.32 -5.38 -10.99
CA SER A 99 -1.99 -6.34 -11.87
C SER A 99 -2.23 -7.65 -11.14
N LYS A 100 -3.14 -8.46 -11.69
CA LYS A 100 -3.54 -9.71 -11.07
C LYS A 100 -2.37 -10.67 -10.91
N ILE A 101 -2.26 -11.28 -9.73
CA ILE A 101 -1.29 -12.34 -9.47
C ILE A 101 -1.79 -13.59 -10.19
N ARG A 102 -1.03 -14.05 -11.17
CA ARG A 102 -1.41 -15.25 -11.96
C ARG A 102 -0.80 -16.50 -11.40
N ASP A 103 0.36 -16.39 -10.77
CA ASP A 103 1.03 -17.53 -10.16
C ASP A 103 1.94 -17.06 -9.05
N GLY A 104 2.00 -17.83 -7.97
CA GLY A 104 2.81 -17.50 -6.81
C GLY A 104 2.12 -16.48 -5.90
N SER A 105 2.93 -15.78 -5.12
CA SER A 105 2.42 -14.77 -4.18
C SER A 105 3.39 -13.58 -4.11
N ARG A 106 2.86 -12.43 -3.72
CA ARG A 106 3.63 -11.21 -3.57
C ARG A 106 3.48 -10.72 -2.14
N TYR A 107 4.60 -10.45 -1.50
CA TYR A 107 4.62 -9.87 -0.16
C TYR A 107 5.37 -8.56 -0.18
N VAL A 108 4.83 -7.56 0.49
CA VAL A 108 5.39 -6.20 0.49
C VAL A 108 5.36 -5.65 1.91
N PHE A 109 6.49 -5.07 2.33
CA PHE A 109 6.52 -4.23 3.52
C PHE A 109 6.27 -2.81 3.07
N SER A 110 5.20 -2.19 3.57
CA SER A 110 4.72 -0.91 3.09
C SER A 110 4.71 0.13 4.20
N ILE A 111 5.32 1.26 3.92
CA ILE A 111 5.39 2.40 4.84
C ILE A 111 4.71 3.57 4.18
N GLY A 112 3.65 4.09 4.80
CA GLY A 112 2.95 5.26 4.30
C GLY A 112 3.13 6.44 5.23
N VAL A 113 3.28 7.63 4.64
CA VAL A 113 3.39 8.87 5.41
C VAL A 113 2.58 9.96 4.72
N CYS A 114 1.86 10.74 5.53
CA CYS A 114 1.11 11.90 5.04
C CYS A 114 1.84 13.14 5.52
N ILE A 115 2.26 13.98 4.58
CA ILE A 115 2.97 15.23 4.89
C ILE A 115 2.00 16.37 4.67
N PRO A 116 1.77 17.25 5.67
CA PRO A 116 0.87 18.38 5.49
C PRO A 116 1.29 19.28 4.34
N ARG A 117 0.32 19.70 3.55
CA ARG A 117 0.60 20.66 2.47
C ARG A 117 0.78 22.04 3.07
N LEU A 118 1.83 22.69 2.65
CA LEU A 118 2.03 24.07 3.03
C LEU A 118 1.12 24.95 2.18
N LYS A 119 0.45 25.91 2.83
CA LYS A 119 -0.31 26.90 2.10
C LYS A 119 0.70 27.86 1.49
N GLY A 120 0.73 27.87 0.19
CA GLY A 120 1.63 28.76 -0.53
C GLY A 120 0.99 30.06 -0.85
#